data_c2ad9bcfb35730d1c94a91fce74c0e30
#
_entry.id   c2ad9bcfb35730d1c94a91fce74c0e30
#
_cell.length_a   1.000
_cell.length_b   1.000
_cell.length_c   1.000
_cell.angle_alpha   90.00
_cell.angle_beta   90.00
_cell.angle_gamma   90.00
#
_symmetry.space_group_name_H-M   'P 1'
#
loop_
_entity.id
_entity.type
_entity.pdbx_description
1 polymer ?
#
loop_
_entity_poly.entity_id
_entity_poly.type
_entity_poly.pdbx_seq_one_letter_code
_entity_poly.pdbx_strand_id
1 'polypeptide(L)'
;MTFNRTLTAVAVCGAIATAAAATIASPARAYTGEGLAAEAKITLTEARAIALKAFPGSITSEELEKEKGGSGLRYSFDIKNGSRLHEVGVDAKTGRVLENSVDHGGD
;
A
#
# COMPACT_ATOMS: atom_id res chain seq x y z
N MET A 1 3.10 62.90 7.86
CA MET A 1 3.10 62.30 7.72
C MET A 1 2.90 61.31 7.46
N THR A 2 2.85 60.81 7.12
CA THR A 2 2.65 59.85 6.97
C THR A 2 2.69 58.82 6.69
N PHE A 3 2.68 58.18 6.54
CA PHE A 3 2.64 57.18 6.33
C PHE A 3 2.45 56.16 6.09
N ASN A 4 2.36 55.59 5.83
CA ASN A 4 2.15 54.65 5.61
C ASN A 4 2.08 53.69 5.39
N ARG A 5 2.04 53.24 5.28
CA ARG A 5 1.97 52.35 5.07
C ARG A 5 1.78 51.37 4.86
N THR A 6 1.77 50.86 4.60
CA THR A 6 1.60 49.95 4.47
C THR A 6 1.52 49.01 4.23
N LEU A 7 1.56 48.51 4.10
CA LEU A 7 1.45 47.57 3.93
C LEU A 7 1.35 46.65 3.70
N THR A 8 1.32 46.23 3.50
CA THR A 8 1.23 45.36 3.32
C THR A 8 1.08 44.39 3.17
N ALA A 9 1.02 43.92 3.07
CA ALA A 9 0.82 42.95 2.96
C ALA A 9 0.73 42.03 2.67
N VAL A 10 0.75 41.59 2.51
CA VAL A 10 0.65 40.72 2.25
C VAL A 10 0.55 39.69 2.11
N ALA A 11 0.50 39.25 2.01
CA ALA A 11 0.33 38.28 1.93
C ALA A 11 0.28 37.33 1.64
N VAL A 12 0.28 36.87 1.49
CA VAL A 12 0.26 35.99 1.26
C VAL A 12 0.14 34.97 1.17
N CYS A 13 -0.01 34.53 1.09
CA CYS A 13 -0.16 33.66 1.02
C CYS A 13 -0.18 32.67 0.80
N GLY A 14 -0.15 32.33 0.73
CA GLY A 14 -0.22 31.34 0.61
C GLY A 14 -0.31 30.46 0.24
N ALA A 15 -0.36 30.09 0.12
CA ALA A 15 -0.46 29.24 -0.14
C ALA A 15 -0.46 28.27 -0.31
N ILE A 16 -0.42 27.91 -0.39
CA ILE A 16 -0.44 27.07 -0.44
C ILE A 16 -0.60 26.07 -0.67
N ALA A 17 -0.78 25.67 -0.73
CA ALA A 17 -0.95 24.79 -0.86
C ALA A 17 -0.94 23.91 -1.25
N THR A 18 -0.83 23.62 -1.41
CA THR A 18 -0.83 22.85 -1.67
C THR A 18 -0.85 21.92 -1.96
N ALA A 19 -0.92 21.62 -2.08
CA ALA A 19 -0.97 20.84 -2.31
C ALA A 19 -0.97 19.91 -2.60
N ALA A 20 -0.88 19.62 -2.53
CA ALA A 20 -0.86 18.78 -2.68
C ALA A 20 -1.11 17.95 -3.15
N ALA A 21 -1.22 17.78 -3.32
CA ALA A 21 -1.44 17.05 -3.69
C ALA A 21 -1.34 16.20 -4.15
N ALA A 22 -1.22 15.97 -4.26
CA ALA A 22 -1.14 15.23 -4.63
C ALA A 22 -1.12 14.33 -4.96
N THR A 23 -1.11 14.00 -5.07
CA THR A 23 -1.12 13.21 -5.27
C THR A 23 -1.17 12.39 -5.74
N ILE A 24 -1.07 12.02 -5.95
CA ILE A 24 -1.15 11.32 -6.31
C ILE A 24 -1.12 10.39 -6.61
N ALA A 25 -1.31 10.16 -6.64
CA ALA A 25 -1.71 9.15 -6.78
C ALA A 25 -1.14 8.29 -7.60
N SER A 26 -0.55 7.57 -7.27
CA SER A 26 -0.05 6.72 -8.05
C SER A 26 -1.03 5.94 -8.67
N PRO A 27 -0.94 5.71 -9.79
CA PRO A 27 -1.82 4.95 -10.46
C PRO A 27 -1.82 3.64 -9.93
N ALA A 28 -2.89 3.17 -9.85
CA ALA A 28 -2.98 1.93 -9.38
C ALA A 28 -2.42 1.05 -10.38
N ARG A 29 -1.45 0.34 -10.05
CA ARG A 29 -0.98 -0.60 -10.84
C ARG A 29 -1.92 -1.70 -10.81
N ALA A 30 -2.34 -2.25 -11.87
CA ALA A 30 -3.16 -3.42 -11.93
C ALA A 30 -2.42 -4.58 -11.30
N TYR A 31 -3.10 -5.39 -10.57
CA TYR A 31 -2.54 -6.59 -9.98
C TYR A 31 -3.56 -7.71 -10.13
N THR A 32 -3.12 -8.94 -10.00
CA THR A 32 -4.00 -10.08 -10.21
C THR A 32 -5.09 -10.10 -9.16
N GLY A 33 -6.32 -10.21 -9.63
CA GLY A 33 -7.46 -10.28 -8.72
C GLY A 33 -8.01 -8.96 -8.29
N GLU A 34 -7.58 -7.85 -8.90
CA GLU A 34 -8.06 -6.55 -8.43
C GLU A 34 -9.58 -6.40 -8.51
N GLY A 35 -10.25 -7.22 -9.32
CA GLY A 35 -11.69 -7.21 -9.36
C GLY A 35 -12.33 -7.62 -8.04
N LEU A 36 -11.58 -8.26 -7.16
CA LEU A 36 -12.09 -8.65 -5.86
C LEU A 36 -11.90 -7.55 -4.81
N ALA A 37 -11.29 -6.45 -5.19
CA ALA A 37 -10.93 -5.40 -4.22
C ALA A 37 -12.13 -4.85 -3.47
N ALA A 38 -13.31 -4.85 -4.09
CA ALA A 38 -14.49 -4.33 -3.42
C ALA A 38 -14.90 -5.20 -2.24
N GLU A 39 -14.47 -6.44 -2.20
CA GLU A 39 -14.79 -7.34 -1.10
C GLU A 39 -13.79 -7.24 0.04
N ALA A 40 -12.66 -6.62 -0.19
CA ALA A 40 -11.63 -6.50 0.82
C ALA A 40 -11.99 -5.38 1.80
N LYS A 41 -11.56 -5.52 3.04
CA LYS A 41 -11.77 -4.49 4.05
C LYS A 41 -10.50 -3.72 4.35
N ILE A 42 -9.35 -4.25 3.97
CA ILE A 42 -8.12 -3.50 4.04
C ILE A 42 -7.65 -3.27 2.61
N THR A 43 -6.89 -2.21 2.43
CA THR A 43 -6.40 -1.87 1.10
C THR A 43 -5.14 -2.64 0.77
N LEU A 44 -4.79 -2.65 -0.52
CA LEU A 44 -3.54 -3.27 -0.94
C LEU A 44 -2.35 -2.59 -0.25
N THR A 45 -2.40 -1.28 -0.09
CA THR A 45 -1.32 -0.56 0.58
C THR A 45 -1.17 -1.02 2.02
N GLU A 46 -2.29 -1.19 2.72
CA GLU A 46 -2.24 -1.69 4.09
C GLU A 46 -1.71 -3.10 4.14
N ALA A 47 -2.16 -3.94 3.20
CA ALA A 47 -1.70 -5.32 3.16
C ALA A 47 -0.20 -5.41 2.86
N ARG A 48 0.30 -4.55 1.98
CA ARG A 48 1.74 -4.50 1.71
C ARG A 48 2.53 -4.19 2.97
N ALA A 49 2.06 -3.21 3.74
CA ALA A 49 2.76 -2.83 4.96
C ALA A 49 2.80 -3.99 5.95
N ILE A 50 1.68 -4.70 6.08
CA ILE A 50 1.62 -5.84 6.97
C ILE A 50 2.57 -6.94 6.50
N ALA A 51 2.57 -7.21 5.19
CA ALA A 51 3.41 -8.26 4.64
C ALA A 51 4.89 -7.93 4.81
N LEU A 52 5.27 -6.68 4.58
CA LEU A 52 6.66 -6.28 4.70
C LEU A 52 7.13 -6.25 6.14
N LYS A 53 6.20 -6.11 7.07
CA LYS A 53 6.56 -6.21 8.47
C LYS A 53 6.80 -7.67 8.84
N ALA A 54 6.03 -8.57 8.26
CA ALA A 54 6.19 -10.00 8.51
C ALA A 54 7.46 -10.54 7.88
N PHE A 55 7.79 -10.06 6.69
CA PHE A 55 9.01 -10.48 6.01
C PHE A 55 9.52 -9.30 5.18
N PRO A 56 10.50 -8.56 5.68
CA PRO A 56 11.02 -7.39 4.96
C PRO A 56 11.74 -7.77 3.67
N GLY A 57 11.63 -6.92 2.68
CA GLY A 57 12.29 -7.16 1.41
C GLY A 57 11.62 -6.39 0.29
N SER A 58 11.75 -6.91 -0.91
CA SER A 58 11.13 -6.33 -2.09
C SER A 58 9.99 -7.19 -2.56
N ILE A 59 8.83 -6.59 -2.73
CA ILE A 59 7.67 -7.32 -3.23
C ILE A 59 7.86 -7.52 -4.72
N THR A 60 7.85 -8.77 -5.16
CA THR A 60 8.03 -9.10 -6.56
C THR A 60 6.73 -9.49 -7.24
N SER A 61 5.71 -9.87 -6.50
CA SER A 61 4.39 -10.09 -7.08
C SER A 61 3.33 -9.90 -6.02
N GLU A 62 2.13 -9.57 -6.47
CA GLU A 62 0.99 -9.33 -5.59
C GLU A 62 -0.27 -9.86 -6.24
N GLU A 63 -1.13 -10.46 -5.44
CA GLU A 63 -2.43 -10.85 -5.95
C GLU A 63 -3.46 -10.88 -4.83
N LEU A 64 -4.71 -10.71 -5.20
CA LEU A 64 -5.84 -10.82 -4.29
C LEU A 64 -6.65 -12.01 -4.77
N GLU A 65 -6.89 -12.94 -3.89
CA GLU A 65 -7.49 -14.20 -4.32
C GLU A 65 -8.40 -14.78 -3.25
N LYS A 66 -9.31 -15.61 -3.68
CA LYS A 66 -10.13 -16.37 -2.75
C LYS A 66 -9.39 -17.66 -2.45
N GLU A 67 -9.16 -17.87 -1.18
CA GLU A 67 -8.42 -19.05 -0.79
C GLU A 67 -8.84 -19.45 0.61
N LYS A 68 -8.83 -20.74 0.90
CA LYS A 68 -9.22 -21.22 2.21
C LYS A 68 -8.31 -20.63 3.27
N GLY A 69 -8.89 -20.38 4.41
CA GLY A 69 -8.15 -19.85 5.55
C GLY A 69 -8.60 -18.44 5.85
N GLY A 70 -8.62 -18.11 7.12
CA GLY A 70 -9.06 -16.79 7.54
C GLY A 70 -10.45 -16.50 7.03
N SER A 71 -10.62 -15.31 6.45
CA SER A 71 -11.92 -14.90 5.94
C SER A 71 -12.24 -15.50 4.58
N GLY A 72 -11.28 -16.14 3.96
CA GLY A 72 -11.47 -16.68 2.62
C GLY A 72 -11.03 -15.73 1.51
N LEU A 73 -10.59 -14.53 1.85
CA LEU A 73 -10.08 -13.58 0.89
C LEU A 73 -8.69 -13.14 1.37
N ARG A 74 -7.71 -13.19 0.49
CA ARG A 74 -6.32 -13.01 0.90
C ARG A 74 -5.53 -12.23 -0.13
N TYR A 75 -4.70 -11.31 0.35
CA TYR A 75 -3.65 -10.74 -0.47
C TYR A 75 -2.43 -11.65 -0.33
N SER A 76 -1.85 -12.03 -1.45
CA SER A 76 -0.64 -12.85 -1.44
C SER A 76 0.50 -12.06 -2.08
N PHE A 77 1.64 -12.09 -1.43
CA PHE A 77 2.82 -11.36 -1.88
C PHE A 77 4.00 -12.30 -1.95
N ASP A 78 4.76 -12.20 -3.04
CA ASP A 78 6.07 -12.82 -3.07
C ASP A 78 7.05 -11.73 -2.71
N ILE A 79 7.88 -11.98 -1.70
CA ILE A 79 8.81 -10.99 -1.20
C ILE A 79 10.21 -11.58 -1.22
N LYS A 80 11.12 -10.86 -1.84
CA LYS A 80 12.50 -11.29 -1.95
C LYS A 80 13.37 -10.49 -1.02
N ASN A 81 14.20 -11.18 -0.27
CA ASN A 81 15.16 -10.57 0.63
C ASN A 81 16.48 -11.30 0.42
N GLY A 82 17.38 -10.69 -0.34
CA GLY A 82 18.61 -11.36 -0.73
C GLY A 82 18.27 -12.55 -1.61
N SER A 83 18.73 -13.71 -1.22
CA SER A 83 18.45 -14.94 -1.98
C SER A 83 17.21 -15.65 -1.45
N ARG A 84 16.56 -15.08 -0.44
CA ARG A 84 15.39 -15.73 0.16
C ARG A 84 14.13 -15.16 -0.46
N LEU A 85 13.22 -16.06 -0.79
CA LEU A 85 11.94 -15.67 -1.34
C LEU A 85 10.85 -16.27 -0.46
N HIS A 86 9.97 -15.45 0.04
CA HIS A 86 8.85 -15.90 0.85
C HIS A 86 7.55 -15.53 0.18
N GLU A 87 6.57 -16.36 0.43
CA GLU A 87 5.20 -16.01 0.11
C GLU A 87 4.54 -15.60 1.40
N VAL A 88 3.95 -14.42 1.44
CA VAL A 88 3.27 -13.91 2.61
C VAL A 88 1.82 -13.68 2.25
N GLY A 89 0.92 -14.28 3.00
CA GLY A 89 -0.52 -14.13 2.79
C GLY A 89 -1.11 -13.31 3.92
N VAL A 90 -1.89 -12.31 3.55
CA VAL A 90 -2.53 -11.41 4.50
C VAL A 90 -4.03 -11.47 4.28
N ASP A 91 -4.78 -11.74 5.33
CA ASP A 91 -6.24 -11.80 5.24
C ASP A 91 -6.75 -10.43 4.80
N ALA A 92 -7.49 -10.41 3.71
CA ALA A 92 -7.93 -9.15 3.13
C ALA A 92 -9.05 -8.48 3.90
N LYS A 93 -9.60 -9.15 4.89
CA LYS A 93 -10.66 -8.55 5.69
C LYS A 93 -10.21 -8.22 7.10
N THR A 94 -9.23 -8.94 7.64
CA THR A 94 -8.80 -8.72 9.02
C THR A 94 -7.38 -8.18 9.14
N GLY A 95 -6.56 -8.37 8.11
CA GLY A 95 -5.17 -7.96 8.17
C GLY A 95 -4.27 -8.99 8.84
N ARG A 96 -4.80 -10.14 9.21
CA ARG A 96 -3.96 -11.16 9.85
C ARG A 96 -3.03 -11.80 8.84
N VAL A 97 -1.82 -12.09 9.26
CA VAL A 97 -0.89 -12.83 8.43
C VAL A 97 -1.30 -14.31 8.50
N LEU A 98 -1.68 -14.85 7.37
CA LEU A 98 -2.13 -16.22 7.27
C LEU A 98 -1.03 -17.16 6.79
N GLU A 99 -0.03 -16.61 6.11
CA GLU A 99 1.05 -17.41 5.59
C GLU A 99 2.32 -16.59 5.55
N ASN A 100 3.44 -17.22 5.87
CA ASN A 100 4.75 -16.59 5.73
C ASN A 100 5.72 -17.76 5.60
N SER A 101 5.94 -18.20 4.37
CA SER A 101 6.68 -19.42 4.13
C SER A 101 7.65 -19.26 2.99
N VAL A 102 8.67 -20.08 2.98
CA VAL A 102 9.64 -20.08 1.92
C VAL A 102 8.95 -20.47 0.63
N ASP A 103 9.18 -19.66 -0.40
CA ASP A 103 8.65 -19.96 -1.71
C ASP A 103 9.80 -20.57 -2.51
N HIS A 104 9.56 -21.72 -3.08
CA HIS A 104 10.58 -22.43 -3.80
C HIS A 104 10.63 -22.06 -5.26
N GLY A 105 10.03 -20.91 -5.58
CA GLY A 105 10.27 -20.42 -6.92
C GLY A 105 9.51 -21.09 -7.99
N GLY A 106 8.38 -21.38 -7.71
CA GLY A 106 7.63 -21.76 -8.79
C GLY A 106 7.85 -23.05 -9.40
N ASP A 107 8.19 -23.92 -8.86
CA ASP A 107 8.23 -25.05 -9.46
C ASP A 107 7.45 -25.86 -9.29
#